data_4c4820e48337230d6900485a9f30b2ac
#
_entry.id   4c4820e48337230d6900485a9f30b2ac
#
_cell.length_a   1.000
_cell.length_b   1.000
_cell.length_c   1.000
_cell.angle_alpha   90.00
_cell.angle_beta   90.00
_cell.angle_gamma   90.00
#
_symmetry.space_group_name_H-M   'P 1'
#
loop_
_entity.id
_entity.type
_entity.pdbx_description
1 polymer ?
#
loop_
_entity_poly.entity_id
_entity_poly.type
_entity_poly.pdbx_seq_one_letter_code
_entity_poly.pdbx_strand_id
1 'polypeptide(L)'
;VSIPFSPTYLRIDTVRILRNVSNLVFTIGLPVFMYLVFSSGQTGDFQLPGGNGAALVAVNLATYGACTACAAIGALTAWERQQGWTRQVLLTRLSPVGFAVQKLLTALLVAAVPMVVVLGIAASTGAEASWQTWLTAGVTGWLGSSLFALFGLLVALVMRSDSAIGIASGSLVVFAFLGNIFMPLSGWLLDLARFTPMFGVANAASRPVTHGWLDRTTQVPLWQPWATMGAWFLVLGVACALMMRRTGGRA
;
A
#
# COMPACT_ATOMS: atom_id res chain seq x y z
N VAL A 1 10.76 -14.04 29.12
CA VAL A 1 10.27 -12.70 28.72
C VAL A 1 10.23 -12.64 27.19
N SER A 2 9.05 -12.52 26.61
CA SER A 2 8.88 -12.36 25.15
C SER A 2 9.30 -10.96 24.74
N ILE A 3 10.07 -10.84 23.65
CA ILE A 3 10.52 -9.56 23.12
C ILE A 3 9.52 -9.13 22.02
N PRO A 4 8.91 -7.93 22.08
CA PRO A 4 7.97 -7.47 21.07
C PRO A 4 8.65 -7.04 19.76
N PHE A 5 9.96 -6.78 19.78
CA PHE A 5 10.69 -6.23 18.65
C PHE A 5 12.14 -6.75 18.59
N SER A 6 12.61 -7.09 17.38
CA SER A 6 14.01 -7.48 17.11
C SER A 6 14.55 -6.71 15.89
N PRO A 7 15.45 -5.75 16.08
CA PRO A 7 16.02 -4.96 14.98
C PRO A 7 16.84 -5.83 14.01
N THR A 8 17.48 -6.86 14.52
CA THR A 8 18.24 -7.82 13.69
C THR A 8 17.32 -8.59 12.73
N TYR A 9 16.18 -9.08 13.23
CA TYR A 9 15.19 -9.76 12.38
C TYR A 9 14.64 -8.79 11.31
N LEU A 10 14.27 -7.55 11.69
CA LEU A 10 13.78 -6.54 10.76
C LEU A 10 14.79 -6.29 9.64
N ARG A 11 16.06 -6.10 9.98
CA ARG A 11 17.12 -5.88 8.99
C ARG A 11 17.28 -7.08 8.04
N ILE A 12 17.35 -8.28 8.58
CA ILE A 12 17.53 -9.51 7.78
C ILE A 12 16.34 -9.70 6.84
N ASP A 13 15.10 -9.57 7.33
CA ASP A 13 13.89 -9.76 6.55
C ASP A 13 13.77 -8.71 5.43
N THR A 14 14.01 -7.44 5.74
CA THR A 14 14.02 -6.36 4.75
C THR A 14 15.07 -6.56 3.67
N VAL A 15 16.32 -6.88 4.04
CA VAL A 15 17.41 -7.13 3.08
C VAL A 15 17.11 -8.36 2.21
N ARG A 16 16.56 -9.43 2.78
CA ARG A 16 16.15 -10.63 2.05
C ARG A 16 15.15 -10.30 0.94
N ILE A 17 14.14 -9.49 1.26
CA ILE A 17 13.10 -9.10 0.31
C ILE A 17 13.65 -8.15 -0.75
N LEU A 18 14.45 -7.16 -0.37
CA LEU A 18 15.09 -6.22 -1.30
C LEU A 18 16.11 -6.88 -2.23
N ARG A 19 16.65 -8.04 -1.88
CA ARG A 19 17.54 -8.82 -2.75
C ARG A 19 16.79 -9.70 -3.76
N ASN A 20 15.50 -9.84 -3.64
CA ASN A 20 14.68 -10.55 -4.63
C ASN A 20 14.37 -9.62 -5.82
N VAL A 21 15.30 -9.58 -6.78
CA VAL A 21 15.25 -8.70 -7.95
C VAL A 21 13.96 -8.89 -8.74
N SER A 22 13.51 -10.14 -8.96
CA SER A 22 12.28 -10.41 -9.72
C SER A 22 11.06 -9.74 -9.10
N ASN A 23 10.92 -9.79 -7.78
CA ASN A 23 9.82 -9.14 -7.09
C ASN A 23 9.91 -7.61 -7.17
N LEU A 24 11.12 -7.05 -7.04
CA LEU A 24 11.34 -5.60 -7.14
C LEU A 24 11.05 -5.06 -8.54
N VAL A 25 11.46 -5.76 -9.58
CA VAL A 25 11.21 -5.36 -10.97
C VAL A 25 9.71 -5.18 -11.22
N PHE A 26 8.87 -6.10 -10.76
CA PHE A 26 7.41 -5.96 -10.91
C PHE A 26 6.82 -4.89 -9.99
N THR A 27 7.29 -4.82 -8.75
CA THR A 27 6.75 -3.89 -7.74
C THR A 27 7.10 -2.44 -8.06
N ILE A 28 8.25 -2.18 -8.68
CA ILE A 28 8.71 -0.84 -9.08
C ILE A 28 8.41 -0.60 -10.56
N GLY A 29 8.75 -1.55 -11.41
CA GLY A 29 8.70 -1.39 -12.88
C GLY A 29 7.29 -1.13 -13.39
N LEU A 30 6.28 -1.84 -12.87
CA LEU A 30 4.91 -1.63 -13.31
C LEU A 30 4.38 -0.23 -12.96
N PRO A 31 4.47 0.29 -11.72
CA PRO A 31 4.06 1.66 -11.42
C PRO A 31 4.83 2.73 -12.20
N VAL A 32 6.15 2.54 -12.39
CA VAL A 32 6.97 3.46 -13.20
C VAL A 32 6.52 3.46 -14.66
N PHE A 33 6.35 2.27 -15.24
CA PHE A 33 5.87 2.14 -16.62
C PHE A 33 4.50 2.80 -16.81
N MET A 34 3.56 2.50 -15.92
CA MET A 34 2.23 3.11 -15.93
C MET A 34 2.31 4.64 -15.78
N TYR A 35 3.19 5.13 -14.90
CA TYR A 35 3.41 6.57 -14.76
C TYR A 35 3.88 7.20 -16.08
N LEU A 36 4.90 6.62 -16.72
CA LEU A 36 5.43 7.16 -18.00
C LEU A 36 4.37 7.15 -19.10
N VAL A 37 3.53 6.12 -19.15
CA VAL A 37 2.43 6.04 -20.15
C VAL A 37 1.33 7.06 -19.83
N PHE A 38 0.86 7.14 -18.60
CA PHE A 38 -0.27 8.01 -18.26
C PHE A 38 0.12 9.48 -18.13
N SER A 39 1.37 9.79 -17.75
CA SER A 39 1.82 11.17 -17.63
C SER A 39 2.07 11.83 -19.00
N SER A 40 2.38 11.04 -20.05
CA SER A 40 2.64 11.58 -21.38
C SER A 40 1.47 12.35 -22.00
N GLY A 41 0.24 12.07 -21.58
CA GLY A 41 -0.97 12.79 -21.99
C GLY A 41 -1.41 13.92 -21.06
N GLN A 42 -0.74 14.10 -19.92
CA GLN A 42 -1.16 15.03 -18.85
C GLN A 42 -0.17 16.20 -18.64
N THR A 43 0.83 16.33 -19.52
CA THR A 43 1.85 17.37 -19.37
C THR A 43 1.31 18.75 -19.72
N GLY A 44 1.25 19.62 -18.73
CA GLY A 44 1.19 21.07 -18.88
C GLY A 44 -0.18 21.73 -18.84
N ASP A 45 -1.23 21.14 -19.38
CA ASP A 45 -2.50 21.85 -19.60
C ASP A 45 -3.51 21.72 -18.43
N PHE A 46 -3.32 20.74 -17.55
CA PHE A 46 -4.25 20.53 -16.42
C PHE A 46 -3.61 20.93 -15.10
N GLN A 47 -3.86 22.16 -14.70
CA GLN A 47 -3.39 22.69 -13.41
C GLN A 47 -4.38 22.37 -12.30
N LEU A 48 -3.85 21.89 -11.18
CA LEU A 48 -4.55 21.61 -9.93
C LEU A 48 -4.08 22.57 -8.84
N PRO A 49 -4.85 22.75 -7.76
CA PRO A 49 -4.49 23.70 -6.71
C PRO A 49 -3.12 23.46 -6.05
N GLY A 50 -2.63 22.22 -6.01
CA GLY A 50 -1.37 21.84 -5.38
C GLY A 50 -0.30 21.31 -6.34
N GLY A 51 -0.55 21.33 -7.66
CA GLY A 51 0.38 20.83 -8.67
C GLY A 51 -0.28 20.67 -10.03
N ASN A 52 0.35 19.91 -10.93
CA ASN A 52 -0.22 19.59 -12.24
C ASN A 52 -0.80 18.16 -12.31
N GLY A 53 -1.45 17.83 -13.43
CA GLY A 53 -2.04 16.50 -13.65
C GLY A 53 -1.00 15.37 -13.58
N ALA A 54 0.22 15.61 -14.05
CA ALA A 54 1.30 14.63 -13.98
C ALA A 54 1.70 14.33 -12.51
N ALA A 55 1.69 15.34 -11.64
CA ALA A 55 1.92 15.14 -10.21
C ALA A 55 0.82 14.30 -9.54
N LEU A 56 -0.44 14.49 -9.93
CA LEU A 56 -1.55 13.66 -9.46
C LEU A 56 -1.38 12.20 -9.87
N VAL A 57 -1.07 11.95 -11.14
CA VAL A 57 -0.81 10.60 -11.66
C VAL A 57 0.36 9.95 -10.92
N ALA A 58 1.45 10.71 -10.68
CA ALA A 58 2.61 10.23 -9.95
C ALA A 58 2.28 9.80 -8.52
N VAL A 59 1.56 10.64 -7.76
CA VAL A 59 1.15 10.33 -6.39
C VAL A 59 0.25 9.09 -6.34
N ASN A 60 -0.71 8.98 -7.26
CA ASN A 60 -1.62 7.84 -7.34
C ASN A 60 -0.86 6.54 -7.64
N LEU A 61 0.04 6.54 -8.63
CA LEU A 61 0.79 5.34 -9.01
C LEU A 61 1.89 4.98 -8.01
N ALA A 62 2.53 5.97 -7.38
CA ALA A 62 3.46 5.74 -6.28
C ALA A 62 2.75 5.08 -5.09
N THR A 63 1.55 5.57 -4.75
CA THR A 63 0.70 5.01 -3.70
C THR A 63 0.26 3.59 -4.04
N TYR A 64 -0.17 3.34 -5.29
CA TYR A 64 -0.49 1.99 -5.77
C TYR A 64 0.69 1.02 -5.65
N GLY A 65 1.88 1.45 -6.07
CA GLY A 65 3.10 0.65 -5.93
C GLY A 65 3.44 0.32 -4.49
N ALA A 66 3.31 1.30 -3.58
CA ALA A 66 3.50 1.09 -2.14
C ALA A 66 2.47 0.11 -1.55
N CYS A 67 1.18 0.25 -1.92
CA CYS A 67 0.11 -0.66 -1.49
C CYS A 67 0.35 -2.08 -1.99
N THR A 68 0.79 -2.25 -3.25
CA THR A 68 1.10 -3.55 -3.84
C THR A 68 2.28 -4.21 -3.13
N ALA A 69 3.35 -3.46 -2.85
CA ALA A 69 4.48 -3.95 -2.06
C ALA A 69 4.04 -4.42 -0.67
N CYS A 70 3.25 -3.62 0.03
CA CYS A 70 2.73 -3.96 1.35
C CYS A 70 1.87 -5.22 1.32
N ALA A 71 0.94 -5.34 0.38
CA ALA A 71 0.07 -6.51 0.24
C ALA A 71 0.87 -7.79 -0.06
N ALA A 72 1.83 -7.71 -0.97
CA ALA A 72 2.69 -8.84 -1.31
C ALA A 72 3.49 -9.34 -0.11
N ILE A 73 4.07 -8.43 0.69
CA ILE A 73 4.85 -8.80 1.89
C ILE A 73 3.96 -9.39 2.98
N GLY A 74 2.77 -8.83 3.19
CA GLY A 74 1.78 -9.42 4.07
C GLY A 74 1.42 -10.85 3.66
N ALA A 75 1.13 -11.04 2.37
CA ALA A 75 0.76 -12.34 1.79
C ALA A 75 1.91 -13.36 1.78
N LEU A 76 3.16 -12.91 1.68
CA LEU A 76 4.36 -13.76 1.75
C LEU A 76 4.41 -14.61 3.04
N THR A 77 3.77 -14.14 4.10
CA THR A 77 3.63 -14.88 5.36
C THR A 77 2.98 -16.26 5.17
N ALA A 78 2.11 -16.44 4.17
CA ALA A 78 1.53 -17.76 3.86
C ALA A 78 2.60 -18.75 3.43
N TRP A 79 3.46 -18.37 2.52
CA TRP A 79 4.57 -19.17 2.03
C TRP A 79 5.62 -19.45 3.13
N GLU A 80 5.95 -18.44 3.94
CA GLU A 80 6.85 -18.60 5.08
C GLU A 80 6.32 -19.61 6.11
N ARG A 81 4.99 -19.66 6.29
CA ARG A 81 4.35 -20.64 7.18
C ARG A 81 4.45 -22.07 6.63
N GLN A 82 4.27 -22.24 5.31
CA GLN A 82 4.41 -23.57 4.68
C GLN A 82 5.84 -24.12 4.80
N GLN A 83 6.83 -23.25 4.69
CA GLN A 83 8.24 -23.65 4.87
C GLN A 83 8.67 -23.82 6.34
N GLY A 84 7.76 -23.64 7.28
CA GLY A 84 8.05 -23.73 8.70
C GLY A 84 8.84 -22.56 9.28
N TRP A 85 9.13 -21.52 8.47
CA TRP A 85 9.89 -20.34 8.90
C TRP A 85 9.22 -19.62 10.07
N THR A 86 7.91 -19.44 10.01
CA THR A 86 7.14 -18.81 11.09
C THR A 86 7.28 -19.60 12.38
N ARG A 87 7.29 -20.93 12.32
CA ARG A 87 7.48 -21.81 13.50
C ARG A 87 8.87 -21.61 14.09
N GLN A 88 9.91 -21.55 13.25
CA GLN A 88 11.28 -21.31 13.73
C GLN A 88 11.42 -19.94 14.40
N VAL A 89 10.83 -18.90 13.84
CA VAL A 89 10.84 -17.54 14.41
C VAL A 89 10.10 -17.51 15.75
N LEU A 90 8.98 -18.23 15.90
CA LEU A 90 8.22 -18.30 17.15
C LEU A 90 8.90 -19.14 18.23
N LEU A 91 9.91 -19.97 17.89
CA LEU A 91 10.79 -20.62 18.89
C LEU A 91 11.78 -19.62 19.52
N THR A 92 11.98 -18.45 18.91
CA THR A 92 12.73 -17.36 19.53
C THR A 92 11.86 -16.64 20.56
N ARG A 93 12.43 -15.62 21.22
CA ARG A 93 11.69 -14.82 22.21
C ARG A 93 10.66 -13.86 21.57
N LEU A 94 10.45 -13.91 20.25
CA LEU A 94 9.53 -13.03 19.55
C LEU A 94 8.08 -13.46 19.77
N SER A 95 7.24 -12.53 20.24
CA SER A 95 5.81 -12.79 20.40
C SER A 95 5.08 -12.84 19.05
N PRO A 96 3.93 -13.52 18.93
CA PRO A 96 3.12 -13.51 17.69
C PRO A 96 2.71 -12.11 17.23
N VAL A 97 2.40 -11.23 18.18
CA VAL A 97 2.10 -9.81 17.89
C VAL A 97 3.36 -9.09 17.42
N GLY A 98 4.49 -9.34 18.07
CA GLY A 98 5.79 -8.79 17.63
C GLY A 98 6.16 -9.23 16.22
N PHE A 99 5.87 -10.47 15.84
CA PHE A 99 6.06 -10.94 14.47
C PHE A 99 5.19 -10.17 13.47
N ALA A 100 3.90 -9.96 13.77
CA ALA A 100 3.01 -9.19 12.91
C ALA A 100 3.45 -7.72 12.77
N VAL A 101 3.84 -7.09 13.88
CA VAL A 101 4.39 -5.71 13.86
C VAL A 101 5.65 -5.63 13.02
N GLN A 102 6.55 -6.59 13.14
CA GLN A 102 7.78 -6.61 12.32
C GLN A 102 7.49 -6.81 10.84
N LYS A 103 6.52 -7.65 10.47
CA LYS A 103 6.08 -7.78 9.07
C LYS A 103 5.50 -6.49 8.52
N LEU A 104 4.73 -5.77 9.33
CA LEU A 104 4.21 -4.45 8.96
C LEU A 104 5.35 -3.44 8.73
N LEU A 105 6.35 -3.41 9.62
CA LEU A 105 7.50 -2.53 9.47
C LEU A 105 8.36 -2.90 8.26
N THR A 106 8.61 -4.19 8.02
CA THR A 106 9.28 -4.66 6.79
C THR A 106 8.53 -4.22 5.54
N ALA A 107 7.18 -4.36 5.54
CA ALA A 107 6.34 -3.95 4.43
C ALA A 107 6.46 -2.44 4.15
N LEU A 108 6.42 -1.61 5.18
CA LEU A 108 6.62 -0.16 5.05
C LEU A 108 8.01 0.20 4.52
N LEU A 109 9.08 -0.43 5.02
CA LEU A 109 10.44 -0.16 4.55
C LEU A 109 10.59 -0.50 3.06
N VAL A 110 10.03 -1.62 2.62
CA VAL A 110 10.08 -2.02 1.20
C VAL A 110 9.16 -1.15 0.35
N ALA A 111 7.98 -0.77 0.85
CA ALA A 111 7.04 0.10 0.15
C ALA A 111 7.57 1.54 -0.06
N ALA A 112 8.56 1.97 0.73
CA ALA A 112 9.24 3.24 0.49
C ALA A 112 9.97 3.26 -0.86
N VAL A 113 10.44 2.11 -1.35
CA VAL A 113 11.22 2.03 -2.60
C VAL A 113 10.38 2.42 -3.83
N PRO A 114 9.24 1.77 -4.16
CA PRO A 114 8.42 2.21 -5.29
C PRO A 114 7.91 3.64 -5.10
N MET A 115 7.57 4.06 -3.87
CA MET A 115 7.15 5.43 -3.58
C MET A 115 8.22 6.45 -3.99
N VAL A 116 9.45 6.29 -3.50
CA VAL A 116 10.55 7.23 -3.79
C VAL A 116 10.94 7.19 -5.26
N VAL A 117 10.99 6.01 -5.88
CA VAL A 117 11.39 5.87 -7.29
C VAL A 117 10.38 6.53 -8.21
N VAL A 118 9.08 6.27 -8.04
CA VAL A 118 8.03 6.87 -8.90
C VAL A 118 7.98 8.38 -8.73
N LEU A 119 7.98 8.89 -7.48
CA LEU A 119 7.97 10.33 -7.23
C LEU A 119 9.25 11.01 -7.72
N GLY A 120 10.42 10.35 -7.59
CA GLY A 120 11.70 10.87 -8.08
C GLY A 120 11.74 10.97 -9.61
N ILE A 121 11.24 9.96 -10.33
CA ILE A 121 11.10 10.01 -11.80
C ILE A 121 10.11 11.11 -12.17
N ALA A 122 8.99 11.21 -11.49
CA ALA A 122 7.97 12.22 -11.75
C ALA A 122 8.53 13.65 -11.64
N ALA A 123 9.27 13.92 -10.57
CA ALA A 123 9.92 15.23 -10.38
C ALA A 123 10.93 15.58 -11.49
N SER A 124 11.52 14.57 -12.17
CA SER A 124 12.44 14.77 -13.28
C SER A 124 11.78 14.80 -14.66
N THR A 125 10.49 14.44 -14.77
CA THR A 125 9.77 14.26 -16.06
C THR A 125 8.58 15.21 -16.23
N GLY A 126 8.60 16.38 -15.59
CA GLY A 126 7.62 17.44 -15.81
C GLY A 126 6.41 17.41 -14.87
N ALA A 127 6.43 16.58 -13.82
CA ALA A 127 5.45 16.70 -12.75
C ALA A 127 5.81 17.89 -11.84
N GLU A 128 4.90 18.84 -11.74
CA GLU A 128 5.10 20.07 -10.99
C GLU A 128 4.24 20.08 -9.72
N ALA A 129 4.88 20.18 -8.56
CA ALA A 129 4.22 20.42 -7.28
C ALA A 129 5.23 21.04 -6.31
N SER A 130 4.74 21.68 -5.24
CA SER A 130 5.62 22.19 -4.20
C SER A 130 6.30 21.04 -3.44
N TRP A 131 7.48 21.30 -2.86
CA TRP A 131 8.18 20.28 -2.05
C TRP A 131 7.33 19.78 -0.87
N GLN A 132 6.49 20.67 -0.30
CA GLN A 132 5.57 20.33 0.77
C GLN A 132 4.47 19.38 0.28
N THR A 133 3.94 19.61 -0.93
CA THR A 133 2.97 18.72 -1.57
C THR A 133 3.57 17.34 -1.80
N TRP A 134 4.79 17.25 -2.36
CA TRP A 134 5.49 15.98 -2.56
C TRP A 134 5.70 15.22 -1.26
N LEU A 135 6.19 15.90 -0.23
CA LEU A 135 6.47 15.28 1.06
C LEU A 135 5.18 14.80 1.74
N THR A 136 4.15 15.65 1.81
CA THR A 136 2.89 15.29 2.48
C THR A 136 2.14 14.21 1.72
N ALA A 137 2.06 14.26 0.40
CA ALA A 137 1.45 13.22 -0.42
C ALA A 137 2.21 11.89 -0.30
N GLY A 138 3.54 11.93 -0.43
CA GLY A 138 4.39 10.75 -0.32
C GLY A 138 4.30 10.08 1.04
N VAL A 139 4.43 10.84 2.13
CA VAL A 139 4.33 10.29 3.50
C VAL A 139 2.94 9.74 3.78
N THR A 140 1.88 10.44 3.35
CA THR A 140 0.51 9.99 3.56
C THR A 140 0.23 8.70 2.79
N GLY A 141 0.62 8.61 1.51
CA GLY A 141 0.47 7.40 0.70
C GLY A 141 1.30 6.23 1.24
N TRP A 142 2.54 6.51 1.63
CA TRP A 142 3.44 5.52 2.22
C TRP A 142 2.89 4.93 3.53
N LEU A 143 2.50 5.78 4.49
CA LEU A 143 1.92 5.30 5.74
C LEU A 143 0.57 4.62 5.52
N GLY A 144 -0.27 5.17 4.65
CA GLY A 144 -1.56 4.57 4.29
C GLY A 144 -1.43 3.19 3.64
N SER A 145 -0.36 2.94 2.89
CA SER A 145 -0.10 1.63 2.28
C SER A 145 0.02 0.48 3.29
N SER A 146 0.36 0.78 4.55
CA SER A 146 0.43 -0.21 5.64
C SER A 146 -0.88 -0.95 5.88
N LEU A 147 -2.02 -0.37 5.55
CA LEU A 147 -3.32 -1.02 5.55
C LEU A 147 -3.33 -2.27 4.66
N PHE A 148 -2.65 -2.21 3.52
CA PHE A 148 -2.57 -3.33 2.60
C PHE A 148 -1.60 -4.42 3.05
N ALA A 149 -0.67 -4.13 3.97
CA ALA A 149 0.08 -5.19 4.64
C ALA A 149 -0.82 -6.05 5.54
N LEU A 150 -1.77 -5.44 6.26
CA LEU A 150 -2.79 -6.17 7.01
C LEU A 150 -3.72 -6.96 6.08
N PHE A 151 -4.12 -6.38 4.94
CA PHE A 151 -4.91 -7.08 3.93
C PHE A 151 -4.16 -8.32 3.41
N GLY A 152 -2.91 -8.18 2.99
CA GLY A 152 -2.08 -9.31 2.54
C GLY A 152 -1.90 -10.37 3.64
N LEU A 153 -1.67 -9.94 4.88
CA LEU A 153 -1.58 -10.86 6.02
C LEU A 153 -2.90 -11.61 6.25
N LEU A 154 -4.05 -10.95 6.15
CA LEU A 154 -5.35 -11.59 6.25
C LEU A 154 -5.55 -12.64 5.15
N VAL A 155 -5.21 -12.31 3.90
CA VAL A 155 -5.24 -13.27 2.79
C VAL A 155 -4.35 -14.48 3.08
N ALA A 156 -3.15 -14.26 3.62
CA ALA A 156 -2.23 -15.33 4.03
C ALA A 156 -2.77 -16.21 5.17
N LEU A 157 -3.52 -15.63 6.08
CA LEU A 157 -4.14 -16.37 7.19
C LEU A 157 -5.33 -17.23 6.74
N VAL A 158 -6.06 -16.77 5.72
CA VAL A 158 -7.23 -17.46 5.14
C VAL A 158 -6.79 -18.50 4.11
N MET A 159 -5.92 -18.11 3.19
CA MET A 159 -5.48 -18.93 2.06
C MET A 159 -4.14 -19.61 2.35
N ARG A 160 -4.07 -20.69 2.97
CA ARG A 160 -2.84 -21.39 3.38
C ARG A 160 -2.02 -21.96 2.20
N SER A 161 -1.87 -21.21 1.11
CA SER A 161 -1.24 -21.67 -0.14
C SER A 161 -0.39 -20.58 -0.78
N ASP A 162 0.49 -20.96 -1.70
CA ASP A 162 1.34 -20.05 -2.49
C ASP A 162 0.53 -19.07 -3.34
N SER A 163 -0.72 -19.42 -3.67
CA SER A 163 -1.65 -18.54 -4.39
C SER A 163 -2.05 -17.27 -3.60
N ALA A 164 -1.80 -17.22 -2.29
CA ALA A 164 -2.12 -16.06 -1.46
C ALA A 164 -1.46 -14.77 -1.98
N ILE A 165 -0.22 -14.83 -2.45
CA ILE A 165 0.50 -13.68 -3.00
C ILE A 165 -0.19 -13.20 -4.29
N GLY A 166 -0.51 -14.13 -5.20
CA GLY A 166 -1.19 -13.83 -6.45
C GLY A 166 -2.57 -13.21 -6.23
N ILE A 167 -3.35 -13.76 -5.29
CA ILE A 167 -4.68 -13.24 -4.94
C ILE A 167 -4.59 -11.86 -4.29
N ALA A 168 -3.67 -11.68 -3.33
CA ALA A 168 -3.47 -10.38 -2.68
C ALA A 168 -3.05 -9.32 -3.71
N SER A 169 -2.07 -9.60 -4.56
CA SER A 169 -1.60 -8.64 -5.57
C SER A 169 -2.61 -8.43 -6.69
N GLY A 170 -3.29 -9.47 -7.16
CA GLY A 170 -4.31 -9.39 -8.20
C GLY A 170 -5.53 -8.58 -7.77
N SER A 171 -5.99 -8.75 -6.53
CA SER A 171 -7.11 -7.96 -6.00
C SER A 171 -6.79 -6.47 -5.89
N LEU A 172 -5.51 -6.09 -5.77
CA LEU A 172 -5.09 -4.67 -5.74
C LEU A 172 -5.39 -3.94 -7.05
N VAL A 173 -5.40 -4.65 -8.19
CA VAL A 173 -5.78 -4.05 -9.47
C VAL A 173 -7.26 -3.63 -9.42
N VAL A 174 -8.14 -4.49 -8.91
CA VAL A 174 -9.56 -4.16 -8.72
C VAL A 174 -9.73 -3.01 -7.73
N PHE A 175 -9.01 -3.06 -6.61
CA PHE A 175 -9.02 -1.96 -5.65
C PHE A 175 -8.48 -0.65 -6.22
N ALA A 176 -7.50 -0.68 -7.14
CA ALA A 176 -6.95 0.52 -7.77
C ALA A 176 -7.98 1.18 -8.70
N PHE A 177 -8.76 0.40 -9.45
CA PHE A 177 -9.90 0.93 -10.20
C PHE A 177 -10.93 1.56 -9.25
N LEU A 178 -11.36 0.84 -8.23
CA LEU A 178 -12.28 1.35 -7.21
C LEU A 178 -11.66 2.45 -6.33
N GLY A 179 -10.35 2.57 -6.29
CA GLY A 179 -9.62 3.63 -5.58
C GLY A 179 -9.52 4.95 -6.32
N ASN A 180 -10.09 5.05 -7.53
CA ASN A 180 -9.96 6.24 -8.38
C ASN A 180 -8.50 6.56 -8.79
N ILE A 181 -7.66 5.51 -8.89
CA ILE A 181 -6.22 5.65 -9.20
C ILE A 181 -5.99 5.72 -10.72
N PHE A 182 -6.60 4.79 -11.48
CA PHE A 182 -6.32 4.64 -12.90
C PHE A 182 -7.22 5.50 -13.78
N MET A 183 -8.45 5.76 -13.33
CA MET A 183 -9.41 6.57 -14.07
C MET A 183 -10.39 7.26 -13.12
N PRO A 184 -10.83 8.48 -13.45
CA PRO A 184 -11.85 9.17 -12.70
C PRO A 184 -13.16 8.38 -12.67
N LEU A 185 -13.68 8.11 -11.48
CA LEU A 185 -14.95 7.45 -11.27
C LEU A 185 -16.07 8.49 -11.12
N SER A 186 -17.28 8.14 -11.59
CA SER A 186 -18.47 8.97 -11.47
C SER A 186 -19.72 8.14 -11.16
N GLY A 187 -20.78 8.81 -10.71
CA GLY A 187 -22.07 8.17 -10.44
C GLY A 187 -21.99 7.11 -9.34
N TRP A 188 -22.83 6.07 -9.45
CA TRP A 188 -22.96 5.00 -8.47
C TRP A 188 -21.65 4.25 -8.18
N LEU A 189 -20.76 4.18 -9.16
CA LEU A 189 -19.47 3.51 -9.00
C LEU A 189 -18.55 4.30 -8.06
N LEU A 190 -18.60 5.64 -8.12
CA LEU A 190 -17.90 6.50 -7.16
C LEU A 190 -18.46 6.33 -5.74
N ASP A 191 -19.78 6.21 -5.61
CA ASP A 191 -20.40 6.00 -4.30
C ASP A 191 -19.97 4.67 -3.67
N LEU A 192 -19.89 3.60 -4.47
CA LEU A 192 -19.34 2.32 -4.03
C LEU A 192 -17.86 2.44 -3.69
N ALA A 193 -17.09 3.12 -4.52
CA ALA A 193 -15.65 3.31 -4.36
C ALA A 193 -15.29 3.98 -3.02
N ARG A 194 -16.08 4.94 -2.56
CA ARG A 194 -15.88 5.66 -1.29
C ARG A 194 -15.76 4.76 -0.06
N PHE A 195 -16.33 3.55 -0.12
CA PHE A 195 -16.24 2.56 0.96
C PHE A 195 -15.03 1.64 0.84
N THR A 196 -14.27 1.69 -0.24
CA THR A 196 -13.13 0.81 -0.44
C THR A 196 -11.88 1.29 0.29
N PRO A 197 -11.00 0.38 0.74
CA PRO A 197 -9.77 0.75 1.43
C PRO A 197 -8.83 1.57 0.54
N MET A 198 -8.78 1.27 -0.75
CA MET A 198 -7.90 1.95 -1.70
C MET A 198 -8.36 3.39 -1.95
N PHE A 199 -9.66 3.65 -2.00
CA PHE A 199 -10.18 5.01 -2.12
C PHE A 199 -9.73 5.89 -0.95
N GLY A 200 -9.81 5.37 0.28
CA GLY A 200 -9.33 6.08 1.46
C GLY A 200 -7.86 6.47 1.35
N VAL A 201 -6.99 5.49 1.04
CA VAL A 201 -5.54 5.70 0.94
C VAL A 201 -5.19 6.64 -0.23
N ALA A 202 -5.73 6.40 -1.43
CA ALA A 202 -5.42 7.19 -2.62
C ALA A 202 -5.89 8.64 -2.50
N ASN A 203 -7.12 8.87 -1.98
CA ASN A 203 -7.62 10.22 -1.79
C ASN A 203 -6.93 10.97 -0.64
N ALA A 204 -6.52 10.29 0.42
CA ALA A 204 -5.69 10.92 1.45
C ALA A 204 -4.34 11.35 0.89
N ALA A 205 -3.68 10.48 0.09
CA ALA A 205 -2.39 10.74 -0.52
C ALA A 205 -2.44 11.85 -1.59
N SER A 206 -3.46 11.85 -2.45
CA SER A 206 -3.62 12.84 -3.53
C SER A 206 -4.16 14.19 -3.06
N ARG A 207 -4.69 14.28 -1.85
CA ARG A 207 -5.30 15.51 -1.32
C ARG A 207 -4.40 16.75 -1.34
N PRO A 208 -3.09 16.68 -1.04
CA PRO A 208 -2.21 17.84 -1.15
C PRO A 208 -2.13 18.41 -2.57
N VAL A 209 -2.32 17.58 -3.59
CA VAL A 209 -2.34 17.99 -5.00
C VAL A 209 -3.71 18.49 -5.41
N THR A 210 -4.80 17.82 -5.01
CA THR A 210 -6.16 18.07 -5.49
C THR A 210 -6.97 19.01 -4.58
N HIS A 211 -6.53 19.25 -3.36
CA HIS A 211 -7.31 19.91 -2.29
C HIS A 211 -8.67 19.24 -2.03
N GLY A 212 -8.78 17.94 -2.37
CA GLY A 212 -9.98 17.15 -2.18
C GLY A 212 -10.95 17.16 -3.38
N TRP A 213 -10.61 17.82 -4.47
CA TRP A 213 -11.39 17.77 -5.70
C TRP A 213 -11.10 16.49 -6.47
N LEU A 214 -12.12 15.70 -6.80
CA LEU A 214 -12.02 14.55 -7.68
C LEU A 214 -12.23 14.96 -9.14
N ASP A 215 -13.14 15.90 -9.35
CA ASP A 215 -13.45 16.55 -10.62
C ASP A 215 -13.85 18.00 -10.36
N ARG A 216 -14.32 18.71 -11.40
CA ARG A 216 -14.74 20.12 -11.30
C ARG A 216 -15.95 20.36 -10.40
N THR A 217 -16.70 19.32 -10.04
CA THR A 217 -17.98 19.40 -9.35
C THR A 217 -18.00 18.65 -8.01
N THR A 218 -17.18 17.62 -7.87
CA THR A 218 -17.20 16.70 -6.73
C THR A 218 -16.01 16.93 -5.81
N GLN A 219 -16.30 17.36 -4.59
CA GLN A 219 -15.30 17.51 -3.54
C GLN A 219 -15.49 16.44 -2.45
N VAL A 220 -14.42 15.80 -2.05
CA VAL A 220 -14.39 14.84 -0.95
C VAL A 220 -14.13 15.57 0.37
N PRO A 221 -15.00 15.43 1.38
CA PRO A 221 -14.79 16.02 2.71
C PRO A 221 -13.48 15.55 3.33
N LEU A 222 -12.82 16.40 4.13
CA LEU A 222 -11.52 16.09 4.74
C LEU A 222 -11.54 14.82 5.59
N TRP A 223 -12.62 14.61 6.33
CA TRP A 223 -12.75 13.48 7.25
C TRP A 223 -12.93 12.12 6.57
N GLN A 224 -13.52 12.09 5.35
CA GLN A 224 -13.95 10.86 4.71
C GLN A 224 -12.80 9.89 4.39
N PRO A 225 -11.69 10.27 3.72
CA PRO A 225 -10.58 9.36 3.49
C PRO A 225 -9.98 8.80 4.78
N TRP A 226 -9.83 9.64 5.80
CA TRP A 226 -9.29 9.22 7.11
C TRP A 226 -10.23 8.28 7.85
N ALA A 227 -11.54 8.54 7.83
CA ALA A 227 -12.54 7.67 8.41
C ALA A 227 -12.58 6.30 7.71
N THR A 228 -12.52 6.28 6.37
CA THR A 228 -12.47 5.04 5.59
C THR A 228 -11.21 4.24 5.90
N MET A 229 -10.04 4.89 5.92
CA MET A 229 -8.78 4.25 6.31
C MET A 229 -8.86 3.69 7.73
N GLY A 230 -9.30 4.48 8.70
CA GLY A 230 -9.44 4.06 10.10
C GLY A 230 -10.38 2.88 10.28
N ALA A 231 -11.53 2.91 9.62
CA ALA A 231 -12.49 1.81 9.63
C ALA A 231 -11.87 0.51 9.09
N TRP A 232 -11.18 0.58 7.95
CA TRP A 232 -10.50 -0.58 7.37
C TRP A 232 -9.32 -1.08 8.20
N PHE A 233 -8.54 -0.20 8.83
CA PHE A 233 -7.51 -0.61 9.79
C PHE A 233 -8.09 -1.41 10.94
N LEU A 234 -9.23 -0.95 11.49
CA LEU A 234 -9.93 -1.67 12.57
C LEU A 234 -10.45 -3.02 12.06
N VAL A 235 -11.14 -3.06 10.93
CA VAL A 235 -11.72 -4.29 10.37
C VAL A 235 -10.62 -5.32 10.08
N LEU A 236 -9.58 -4.94 9.35
CA LEU A 236 -8.49 -5.84 8.98
C LEU A 236 -7.65 -6.23 10.21
N GLY A 237 -7.39 -5.29 11.12
CA GLY A 237 -6.66 -5.56 12.36
C GLY A 237 -7.38 -6.57 13.26
N VAL A 238 -8.68 -6.36 13.47
CA VAL A 238 -9.51 -7.30 14.24
C VAL A 238 -9.59 -8.66 13.54
N ALA A 239 -9.83 -8.69 12.23
CA ALA A 239 -9.87 -9.92 11.46
C ALA A 239 -8.56 -10.72 11.58
N CYS A 240 -7.40 -10.06 11.40
CA CYS A 240 -6.09 -10.68 11.59
C CYS A 240 -5.90 -11.20 13.00
N ALA A 241 -6.26 -10.43 14.03
CA ALA A 241 -6.13 -10.84 15.42
C ALA A 241 -6.98 -12.08 15.77
N LEU A 242 -8.24 -12.12 15.29
CA LEU A 242 -9.13 -13.26 15.48
C LEU A 242 -8.62 -14.52 14.77
N MET A 243 -8.12 -14.36 13.51
CA MET A 243 -7.58 -15.50 12.76
C MET A 243 -6.28 -16.03 13.38
N MET A 244 -5.40 -15.17 13.88
CA MET A 244 -4.19 -15.60 14.58
C MET A 244 -4.50 -16.37 15.86
N ARG A 245 -5.49 -15.94 16.65
CA ARG A 245 -5.93 -16.68 17.84
C ARG A 245 -6.44 -18.08 17.51
N ARG A 246 -7.23 -18.22 16.44
CA ARG A 246 -7.77 -19.53 16.00
C ARG A 246 -6.68 -20.50 15.51
N THR A 247 -5.59 -19.97 14.97
CA THR A 247 -4.48 -20.79 14.48
C THR A 247 -3.47 -21.15 15.56
N GLY A 248 -3.31 -20.34 16.60
CA GLY A 248 -2.44 -20.61 17.76
C GLY A 248 -2.97 -21.66 18.71
N GLY A 249 -4.28 -21.90 18.73
CA GLY A 249 -4.92 -22.94 19.58
C GLY A 249 -4.95 -24.35 18.99
N ARG A 250 -4.35 -24.56 17.81
CA ARG A 250 -4.31 -25.86 17.08
C ARG A 250 -2.89 -26.41 16.88
N ALA A 251 -1.90 -25.85 17.57
CA ALA A 251 -0.50 -26.29 17.49
C ALA A 251 -0.07 -27.04 18.76
#